data_3fa970269da0c612a71ff10721795a83
#
_entry.id   3fa970269da0c612a71ff10721795a83
#
_cell.length_a   1.000
_cell.length_b   1.000
_cell.length_c   1.000
_cell.angle_alpha   90.00
_cell.angle_beta   90.00
_cell.angle_gamma   90.00
#
_symmetry.space_group_name_H-M   'P 1'
#
loop_
_entity.id
_entity.type
_entity.pdbx_description
1 polymer ?
#
loop_
_entity_poly.entity_id
_entity_poly.type
_entity_poly.pdbx_seq_one_letter_code
_entity_poly.pdbx_strand_id
1 'polypeptide(L)'
;MKTVRLSCAHALFKFLIAQKTIIDGKKVPLFPGAFAIYGHGNVACLGQAMEEFQSDLPGYRGHHEQSMALSGIGYARAMRRKQIFIATSSSGPGAMNMVTAAGVALSNRLPLLLLPGDVFASRFPDPVLQQVENFNSPVENQNDAFKPVSR
;
A
#
# COMPACT_ATOMS: atom_id res chain seq x y z
N MET A 1 0.43 17.45 -26.17
CA MET A 1 0.98 16.56 -25.11
C MET A 1 0.83 15.11 -25.57
N LYS A 2 1.86 14.29 -25.40
CA LYS A 2 1.73 12.83 -25.62
C LYS A 2 0.96 12.23 -24.45
N THR A 3 -0.20 11.66 -24.70
CA THR A 3 -0.98 10.93 -23.68
C THR A 3 -0.61 9.45 -23.72
N VAL A 4 -0.70 8.78 -22.59
CA VAL A 4 -0.51 7.34 -22.45
C VAL A 4 -1.71 6.75 -21.70
N ARG A 5 -2.19 5.60 -22.15
CA ARG A 5 -3.26 4.85 -21.47
C ARG A 5 -2.63 3.84 -20.51
N LEU A 6 -2.97 3.94 -19.24
CA LEU A 6 -2.47 3.07 -18.16
C LEU A 6 -3.62 2.58 -17.28
N SER A 7 -3.45 1.45 -16.62
CA SER A 7 -4.28 1.13 -15.46
C SER A 7 -3.92 2.06 -14.30
N CYS A 8 -4.81 2.18 -13.32
CA CYS A 8 -4.56 2.97 -12.11
C CYS A 8 -3.29 2.49 -11.39
N ALA A 9 -3.10 1.16 -11.26
CA ALA A 9 -1.93 0.59 -10.63
C ALA A 9 -0.62 0.96 -11.37
N HIS A 10 -0.60 0.85 -12.70
CA HIS A 10 0.58 1.24 -13.48
C HIS A 10 0.88 2.74 -13.38
N ALA A 11 -0.15 3.58 -13.37
CA ALA A 11 0.03 5.02 -13.18
C ALA A 11 0.60 5.34 -11.79
N LEU A 12 0.07 4.69 -10.74
CA LEU A 12 0.56 4.81 -9.37
C LEU A 12 2.04 4.39 -9.27
N PHE A 13 2.40 3.23 -9.80
CA PHE A 13 3.79 2.74 -9.72
C PHE A 13 4.76 3.66 -10.48
N LYS A 14 4.40 4.14 -11.67
CA LYS A 14 5.21 5.13 -12.39
C LYS A 14 5.41 6.41 -11.58
N PHE A 15 4.36 6.87 -10.90
CA PHE A 15 4.45 8.02 -10.01
C PHE A 15 5.41 7.75 -8.83
N LEU A 16 5.28 6.61 -8.16
CA LEU A 16 6.11 6.25 -7.01
C LEU A 16 7.60 6.08 -7.40
N ILE A 17 7.87 5.44 -8.52
CA ILE A 17 9.22 5.26 -9.07
C ILE A 17 9.89 6.60 -9.39
N ALA A 18 9.09 7.57 -9.86
CA ALA A 18 9.60 8.90 -10.17
C ALA A 18 9.99 9.71 -8.92
N GLN A 19 9.50 9.34 -7.74
CA GLN A 19 9.81 10.03 -6.49
C GLN A 19 11.25 9.73 -6.04
N LYS A 20 12.01 10.78 -5.78
CA LYS A 20 13.43 10.67 -5.38
C LYS A 20 13.68 11.49 -4.12
N THR A 21 14.68 11.07 -3.37
CA THR A 21 15.21 11.78 -2.19
C THR A 21 16.73 11.92 -2.32
N ILE A 22 17.33 12.71 -1.43
CA ILE A 22 18.79 12.89 -1.39
C ILE A 22 19.33 12.28 -0.10
N ILE A 23 20.24 11.32 -0.24
CA ILE A 23 20.96 10.70 0.87
C ILE A 23 22.46 10.83 0.58
N ASP A 24 23.18 11.46 1.50
CA ASP A 24 24.64 11.68 1.40
C ASP A 24 25.06 12.27 0.03
N GLY A 25 24.30 13.27 -0.43
CA GLY A 25 24.52 13.97 -1.70
C GLY A 25 24.10 13.20 -2.96
N LYS A 26 23.61 11.97 -2.82
CA LYS A 26 23.19 11.14 -3.96
C LYS A 26 21.66 11.13 -4.07
N LYS A 27 21.17 11.26 -5.30
CA LYS A 27 19.75 11.12 -5.64
C LYS A 27 19.39 9.63 -5.69
N VAL A 28 18.49 9.19 -4.80
CA VAL A 28 18.08 7.79 -4.67
C VAL A 28 16.54 7.69 -4.71
N PRO A 29 15.95 6.51 -4.97
CA PRO A 29 14.51 6.32 -4.86
C PRO A 29 13.98 6.71 -3.48
N LEU A 30 12.83 7.39 -3.42
CA LEU A 30 12.11 7.62 -2.17
C LEU A 30 11.49 6.31 -1.68
N PHE A 31 10.99 5.49 -2.63
CA PHE A 31 10.41 4.17 -2.38
C PHE A 31 11.36 3.08 -2.90
N PRO A 32 12.18 2.47 -2.05
CA PRO A 32 13.16 1.48 -2.48
C PRO A 32 12.58 0.08 -2.67
N GLY A 33 11.32 -0.13 -2.27
CA GLY A 33 10.65 -1.42 -2.43
C GLY A 33 9.26 -1.44 -1.82
N ALA A 34 8.55 -2.53 -2.06
CA ALA A 34 7.22 -2.78 -1.55
C ALA A 34 7.09 -4.19 -0.98
N PHE A 35 6.49 -4.31 0.19
CA PHE A 35 6.00 -5.59 0.71
C PHE A 35 4.61 -5.87 0.18
N ALA A 36 4.33 -7.12 -0.22
CA ALA A 36 3.06 -7.46 -0.83
C ALA A 36 2.52 -8.83 -0.42
N ILE A 37 1.24 -8.83 -0.09
CA ILE A 37 0.33 -9.96 -0.16
C ILE A 37 -0.86 -9.48 -0.98
N TYR A 38 -0.99 -9.94 -2.22
CA TYR A 38 -1.97 -9.35 -3.13
C TYR A 38 -3.40 -9.81 -2.85
N GLY A 39 -3.57 -11.09 -2.47
CA GLY A 39 -4.90 -11.70 -2.45
C GLY A 39 -5.60 -11.58 -3.80
N HIS A 40 -6.86 -11.97 -3.85
CA HIS A 40 -7.66 -11.93 -5.07
C HIS A 40 -7.94 -10.50 -5.56
N GLY A 41 -8.02 -9.52 -4.66
CA GLY A 41 -8.37 -8.14 -5.00
C GLY A 41 -7.27 -7.36 -5.72
N ASN A 42 -6.01 -7.66 -5.45
CA ASN A 42 -4.87 -6.87 -5.92
C ASN A 42 -3.93 -7.59 -6.90
N VAL A 43 -4.11 -8.90 -7.12
CA VAL A 43 -3.19 -9.68 -7.98
C VAL A 43 -3.21 -9.21 -9.43
N ALA A 44 -4.40 -8.92 -9.98
CA ALA A 44 -4.56 -8.47 -11.37
C ALA A 44 -4.33 -6.96 -11.58
N CYS A 45 -4.06 -6.21 -10.53
CA CYS A 45 -3.82 -4.77 -10.59
C CYS A 45 -2.42 -4.43 -10.09
N LEU A 46 -2.25 -4.38 -8.76
CA LEU A 46 -0.95 -4.07 -8.16
C LEU A 46 0.08 -5.16 -8.45
N GLY A 47 -0.33 -6.45 -8.45
CA GLY A 47 0.57 -7.56 -8.76
C GLY A 47 1.15 -7.46 -10.17
N GLN A 48 0.33 -7.17 -11.18
CA GLN A 48 0.82 -6.95 -12.56
C GLN A 48 1.76 -5.76 -12.67
N ALA A 49 1.42 -4.64 -12.03
CA ALA A 49 2.28 -3.46 -12.05
C ALA A 49 3.62 -3.73 -11.35
N MET A 50 3.60 -4.45 -10.22
CA MET A 50 4.84 -4.82 -9.53
C MET A 50 5.71 -5.77 -10.34
N GLU A 51 5.12 -6.71 -11.07
CA GLU A 51 5.85 -7.60 -11.98
C GLU A 51 6.54 -6.81 -13.08
N GLU A 52 5.80 -5.89 -13.74
CA GLU A 52 6.36 -5.06 -14.82
C GLU A 52 7.49 -4.14 -14.34
N PHE A 53 7.36 -3.58 -13.13
CA PHE A 53 8.32 -2.61 -12.59
C PHE A 53 9.28 -3.19 -11.55
N GLN A 54 9.45 -4.50 -11.51
CA GLN A 54 10.28 -5.20 -10.52
C GLN A 54 11.73 -4.70 -10.46
N SER A 55 12.29 -4.27 -11.59
CA SER A 55 13.64 -3.70 -11.66
C SER A 55 13.79 -2.31 -11.02
N ASP A 56 12.70 -1.52 -11.04
CA ASP A 56 12.71 -0.14 -10.57
C ASP A 56 12.16 -0.01 -9.15
N LEU A 57 11.22 -0.87 -8.78
CA LEU A 57 10.58 -0.92 -7.48
C LEU A 57 10.38 -2.39 -7.05
N PRO A 58 11.41 -2.99 -6.45
CA PRO A 58 11.40 -4.40 -6.06
C PRO A 58 10.24 -4.75 -5.11
N GLY A 59 9.56 -5.86 -5.43
CA GLY A 59 8.52 -6.43 -4.59
C GLY A 59 9.03 -7.56 -3.72
N TYR A 60 8.66 -7.54 -2.45
CA TYR A 60 9.00 -8.56 -1.47
C TYR A 60 7.73 -9.22 -0.93
N ARG A 61 7.63 -10.51 -1.10
CA ARG A 61 6.51 -11.27 -0.55
C ARG A 61 6.70 -11.53 0.93
N GLY A 62 5.71 -11.13 1.73
CA GLY A 62 5.64 -11.49 3.15
C GLY A 62 4.58 -12.55 3.42
N HIS A 63 4.46 -12.94 4.68
CA HIS A 63 3.49 -13.95 5.14
C HIS A 63 2.39 -13.35 6.04
N HIS A 64 2.54 -12.09 6.45
CA HIS A 64 1.63 -11.45 7.39
C HIS A 64 1.66 -9.92 7.19
N GLU A 65 0.52 -9.31 6.93
CA GLU A 65 0.40 -7.91 6.52
C GLU A 65 0.89 -6.95 7.60
N GLN A 66 0.53 -7.19 8.85
CA GLN A 66 1.00 -6.37 9.98
C GLN A 66 2.52 -6.41 10.10
N SER A 67 3.13 -7.58 9.97
CA SER A 67 4.58 -7.75 10.04
C SER A 67 5.31 -7.03 8.91
N MET A 68 4.75 -7.08 7.69
CA MET A 68 5.29 -6.34 6.54
C MET A 68 5.23 -4.83 6.78
N ALA A 69 4.09 -4.33 7.25
CA ALA A 69 3.93 -2.91 7.55
C ALA A 69 4.86 -2.45 8.69
N LEU A 70 5.01 -3.25 9.76
CA LEU A 70 5.97 -2.99 10.85
C LEU A 70 7.42 -3.02 10.36
N SER A 71 7.76 -3.91 9.44
CA SER A 71 9.09 -3.95 8.80
C SER A 71 9.36 -2.67 8.01
N GLY A 72 8.36 -2.16 7.29
CA GLY A 72 8.44 -0.86 6.60
C GLY A 72 8.69 0.30 7.57
N ILE A 73 8.05 0.29 8.74
CA ILE A 73 8.29 1.27 9.81
C ILE A 73 9.73 1.15 10.34
N GLY A 74 10.21 -0.07 10.58
CA GLY A 74 11.59 -0.33 11.00
C GLY A 74 12.59 0.21 9.99
N TYR A 75 12.35 -0.03 8.70
CA TYR A 75 13.16 0.52 7.62
C TYR A 75 13.16 2.05 7.61
N ALA A 76 12.01 2.69 7.67
CA ALA A 76 11.89 4.16 7.71
C ALA A 76 12.64 4.76 8.90
N ARG A 77 12.61 4.09 10.06
CA ARG A 77 13.37 4.50 11.24
C ARG A 77 14.89 4.39 11.00
N ALA A 78 15.36 3.26 10.46
CA ALA A 78 16.77 3.06 10.14
C ALA A 78 17.28 4.08 9.13
N MET A 79 16.48 4.40 8.13
CA MET A 79 16.77 5.42 7.11
C MET A 79 16.52 6.86 7.56
N ARG A 80 16.24 7.09 8.87
CA ARG A 80 15.99 8.42 9.43
C ARG A 80 14.88 9.18 8.67
N ARG A 81 13.83 8.49 8.27
CA ARG A 81 12.67 8.98 7.48
C ARG A 81 13.00 9.45 6.06
N LYS A 82 14.21 9.20 5.56
CA LYS A 82 14.63 9.61 4.21
C LYS A 82 14.11 8.70 3.10
N GLN A 83 13.70 7.49 3.44
CA GLN A 83 13.05 6.56 2.51
C GLN A 83 11.84 5.90 3.17
N ILE A 84 10.88 5.50 2.34
CA ILE A 84 9.58 4.99 2.75
C ILE A 84 9.36 3.64 2.07
N PHE A 85 9.01 2.61 2.83
CA PHE A 85 8.56 1.35 2.26
C PHE A 85 7.06 1.36 2.00
N ILE A 86 6.64 0.63 0.98
CA ILE A 86 5.24 0.41 0.65
C ILE A 86 4.81 -0.92 1.27
N ALA A 87 3.58 -1.03 1.75
CA ALA A 87 2.97 -2.32 2.08
C ALA A 87 1.58 -2.38 1.47
N THR A 88 1.28 -3.48 0.78
CA THR A 88 -0.04 -3.74 0.19
C THR A 88 -0.60 -5.06 0.69
N SER A 89 -1.92 -5.15 0.74
CA SER A 89 -2.68 -6.30 1.20
C SER A 89 -3.85 -6.60 0.29
N SER A 90 -4.47 -7.77 0.50
CA SER A 90 -5.82 -8.03 0.02
C SER A 90 -6.83 -7.10 0.68
N SER A 91 -8.07 -7.12 0.21
CA SER A 91 -9.23 -6.51 0.88
C SER A 91 -9.58 -7.27 2.17
N GLY A 92 -10.49 -6.74 2.95
CA GLY A 92 -11.04 -7.40 4.11
C GLY A 92 -10.03 -7.58 5.24
N PRO A 93 -9.92 -8.79 5.79
CA PRO A 93 -9.04 -9.08 6.91
C PRO A 93 -7.58 -8.73 6.67
N GLY A 94 -7.09 -8.85 5.42
CA GLY A 94 -5.74 -8.47 5.04
C GLY A 94 -5.48 -6.97 5.22
N ALA A 95 -6.42 -6.13 4.77
CA ALA A 95 -6.36 -4.69 4.97
C ALA A 95 -6.42 -4.34 6.46
N MET A 96 -7.39 -4.91 7.19
CA MET A 96 -7.57 -4.67 8.63
C MET A 96 -6.33 -5.03 9.45
N ASN A 97 -5.59 -6.04 9.01
CA ASN A 97 -4.37 -6.48 9.68
C ASN A 97 -3.23 -5.42 9.67
N MET A 98 -3.32 -4.39 8.83
CA MET A 98 -2.35 -3.31 8.79
C MET A 98 -2.70 -2.10 9.69
N VAL A 99 -3.92 -2.04 10.23
CA VAL A 99 -4.39 -0.89 11.04
C VAL A 99 -3.52 -0.65 12.26
N THR A 100 -3.13 -1.69 12.97
CA THR A 100 -2.22 -1.59 14.12
C THR A 100 -0.88 -0.95 13.72
N ALA A 101 -0.31 -1.37 12.59
CA ALA A 101 0.94 -0.80 12.09
C ALA A 101 0.76 0.67 11.71
N ALA A 102 -0.36 1.06 11.11
CA ALA A 102 -0.68 2.47 10.83
C ALA A 102 -0.69 3.30 12.10
N GLY A 103 -1.32 2.81 13.19
CA GLY A 103 -1.29 3.45 14.51
C GLY A 103 0.13 3.59 15.07
N VAL A 104 0.96 2.56 14.94
CA VAL A 104 2.38 2.62 15.34
C VAL A 104 3.16 3.66 14.52
N ALA A 105 2.94 3.70 13.20
CA ALA A 105 3.58 4.68 12.33
C ALA A 105 3.18 6.11 12.72
N LEU A 106 1.89 6.36 12.92
CA LEU A 106 1.35 7.66 13.30
C LEU A 106 1.91 8.14 14.63
N SER A 107 1.85 7.30 15.68
CA SER A 107 2.30 7.65 17.03
C SER A 107 3.81 7.94 17.09
N ASN A 108 4.61 7.24 16.28
CA ASN A 108 6.05 7.44 16.17
C ASN A 108 6.45 8.46 15.10
N ARG A 109 5.50 9.05 14.38
CA ARG A 109 5.74 9.99 13.26
C ARG A 109 6.70 9.41 12.22
N LEU A 110 6.55 8.13 11.91
CA LEU A 110 7.34 7.43 10.89
C LEU A 110 6.53 7.28 9.60
N PRO A 111 7.13 7.59 8.45
CA PRO A 111 6.41 7.46 7.18
C PRO A 111 6.26 5.99 6.77
N LEU A 112 5.08 5.66 6.30
CA LEU A 112 4.73 4.36 5.74
C LEU A 112 3.64 4.58 4.70
N LEU A 113 3.78 4.00 3.52
CA LEU A 113 2.72 4.02 2.50
C LEU A 113 1.99 2.68 2.54
N LEU A 114 0.72 2.72 2.91
CA LEU A 114 -0.18 1.57 2.88
C LEU A 114 -1.08 1.64 1.65
N LEU A 115 -1.19 0.54 0.94
CA LEU A 115 -2.07 0.37 -0.21
C LEU A 115 -2.99 -0.84 0.07
N PRO A 116 -3.95 -0.70 0.98
CA PRO A 116 -4.89 -1.78 1.28
C PRO A 116 -5.79 -2.06 0.08
N GLY A 117 -6.14 -3.33 -0.11
CA GLY A 117 -7.17 -3.70 -1.04
C GLY A 117 -8.54 -3.19 -0.60
N ASP A 118 -9.40 -2.96 -1.57
CA ASP A 118 -10.77 -2.51 -1.37
C ASP A 118 -11.69 -3.21 -2.37
N VAL A 119 -12.95 -2.81 -2.38
CA VAL A 119 -14.00 -3.32 -3.27
C VAL A 119 -14.30 -2.33 -4.40
N PHE A 120 -15.45 -2.51 -5.05
CA PHE A 120 -15.85 -1.73 -6.21
C PHE A 120 -16.00 -0.23 -5.89
N ALA A 121 -15.41 0.61 -6.73
CA ALA A 121 -15.56 2.06 -6.65
C ALA A 121 -16.96 2.54 -7.10
N SER A 122 -17.69 1.74 -7.87
CA SER A 122 -18.93 2.16 -8.55
C SER A 122 -20.19 1.51 -8.03
N ARG A 123 -20.11 0.54 -7.14
CA ARG A 123 -21.29 -0.15 -6.57
C ARG A 123 -20.99 -0.74 -5.19
N PHE A 124 -22.03 -0.97 -4.42
CA PHE A 124 -21.90 -1.70 -3.16
C PHE A 124 -21.53 -3.17 -3.38
N PRO A 125 -20.73 -3.75 -2.49
CA PRO A 125 -20.47 -5.19 -2.52
C PRO A 125 -21.77 -5.96 -2.17
N ASP A 126 -22.00 -7.10 -2.85
CA ASP A 126 -23.20 -7.91 -2.68
C ASP A 126 -22.88 -9.40 -2.90
N PRO A 127 -22.57 -10.15 -1.89
CA PRO A 127 -21.36 -10.00 -1.11
C PRO A 127 -20.13 -10.23 -1.97
N VAL A 128 -18.94 -9.85 -1.51
CA VAL A 128 -17.68 -10.15 -2.20
C VAL A 128 -16.74 -10.94 -1.29
N LEU A 129 -15.84 -11.71 -1.90
CA LEU A 129 -14.88 -12.54 -1.18
C LEU A 129 -14.00 -11.69 -0.26
N GLN A 130 -13.86 -12.11 0.99
CA GLN A 130 -13.05 -11.48 2.03
C GLN A 130 -13.42 -10.04 2.39
N GLN A 131 -14.52 -9.54 1.88
CA GLN A 131 -15.02 -8.23 2.26
C GLN A 131 -15.74 -8.30 3.61
N VAL A 132 -15.48 -7.29 4.44
CA VAL A 132 -16.24 -7.03 5.66
C VAL A 132 -17.27 -5.96 5.32
N GLU A 133 -18.53 -6.39 5.12
CA GLU A 133 -19.63 -5.50 4.80
C GLU A 133 -20.32 -4.99 6.07
N ASN A 134 -20.81 -3.77 6.01
CA ASN A 134 -21.72 -3.24 7.00
C ASN A 134 -23.13 -3.15 6.40
N PHE A 135 -24.00 -4.12 6.69
CA PHE A 135 -25.37 -4.16 6.18
C PHE A 135 -26.25 -3.00 6.68
N ASN A 136 -25.84 -2.32 7.75
CA ASN A 136 -26.56 -1.18 8.30
C ASN A 136 -26.11 0.17 7.71
N SER A 137 -24.93 0.21 7.09
CA SER A 137 -24.39 1.43 6.51
C SER A 137 -23.62 1.13 5.22
N PRO A 138 -24.28 1.22 4.08
CA PRO A 138 -23.65 0.89 2.79
C PRO A 138 -22.57 1.89 2.35
N VAL A 139 -22.43 2.99 3.07
CA VAL A 139 -21.39 4.02 2.80
C VAL A 139 -20.15 3.87 3.67
N GLU A 140 -20.20 3.02 4.69
CA GLU A 140 -19.03 2.71 5.51
C GLU A 140 -18.26 1.55 4.91
N ASN A 141 -16.99 1.80 4.71
CA ASN A 141 -16.04 0.84 4.17
C ASN A 141 -15.12 0.37 5.31
N GLN A 142 -14.69 -0.88 5.25
CA GLN A 142 -13.72 -1.40 6.23
C GLN A 142 -12.44 -0.56 6.29
N ASN A 143 -11.98 -0.01 5.16
CA ASN A 143 -10.79 0.84 5.13
C ASN A 143 -10.99 2.18 5.86
N ASP A 144 -12.21 2.54 6.25
CA ASP A 144 -12.49 3.66 7.15
C ASP A 144 -11.83 3.51 8.52
N ALA A 145 -11.49 2.28 8.92
CA ALA A 145 -10.70 2.02 10.12
C ALA A 145 -9.30 2.67 10.11
N PHE A 146 -8.78 3.03 8.94
CA PHE A 146 -7.54 3.78 8.84
C PHE A 146 -7.70 5.27 9.12
N LYS A 147 -8.90 5.84 9.04
CA LYS A 147 -9.15 7.29 9.24
C LYS A 147 -8.54 7.85 10.53
N PRO A 148 -8.72 7.22 11.71
CA PRO A 148 -8.17 7.75 12.96
C PRO A 148 -6.65 7.52 13.09
N VAL A 149 -6.04 6.68 12.27
CA VAL A 149 -4.63 6.27 12.37
C VAL A 149 -3.80 6.61 11.11
N SER A 150 -4.34 7.43 10.21
CA SER A 150 -3.66 7.88 8.99
C SER A 150 -3.76 9.40 8.81
N ARG A 151 -3.02 9.93 7.86
CA ARG A 151 -3.03 11.34 7.44
C ARG A 151 -3.11 11.43 5.93
#